data_d24d692ddf6cf1cb37a4114800cf6179
#
_entry.id   d24d692ddf6cf1cb37a4114800cf6179
#
_cell.length_a   1.000
_cell.length_b   1.000
_cell.length_c   1.000
_cell.angle_alpha   90.00
_cell.angle_beta   90.00
_cell.angle_gamma   90.00
#
_symmetry.space_group_name_H-M   'P 1'
#
loop_
_entity.id
_entity.type
_entity.pdbx_description
1 polymer ?
#
loop_
_entity_poly.entity_id
_entity_poly.type
_entity_poly.pdbx_seq_one_letter_code
_entity_poly.pdbx_strand_id
1 'polypeptide(L)'
;MVGARPEPRRFGPRRLRPSETSPAPGASPLRTFAVALYDRKVVQAACLALQDVHGLDVNVVLFAAWTGAALGRALGASDARTADEAVAAWRERVVGPLRSVRRDMKSMASGLAGGDALRAKVKAVELEAELIELDALDRLGAEVGEAAAPSSELALANIRTIVTALARDPGGAEAHVAAIAAAIGSNTDIGSSA
;
A
#
# COMPACT_ATOMS: atom_id res chain seq x y z
N MET A 1 45.79 -42.93 29.44
CA MET A 1 45.14 -42.53 28.16
C MET A 1 44.36 -41.27 28.45
N VAL A 2 44.86 -40.10 28.02
CA VAL A 2 44.25 -38.78 28.22
C VAL A 2 43.51 -38.45 26.92
N GLY A 3 42.17 -38.38 26.99
CA GLY A 3 41.33 -38.07 25.86
C GLY A 3 41.44 -36.59 25.46
N ALA A 4 41.79 -36.33 24.22
CA ALA A 4 41.88 -35.02 23.62
C ALA A 4 40.47 -34.41 23.53
N ARG A 5 40.28 -33.17 24.04
CA ARG A 5 39.08 -32.38 23.85
C ARG A 5 39.02 -31.89 22.41
N PRO A 6 37.85 -31.95 21.73
CA PRO A 6 37.71 -31.37 20.41
C PRO A 6 37.79 -29.84 20.50
N GLU A 7 38.56 -29.20 19.61
CA GLU A 7 38.67 -27.77 19.49
C GLU A 7 37.35 -27.14 19.00
N PRO A 8 36.99 -25.93 19.47
CA PRO A 8 35.80 -25.24 19.00
C PRO A 8 36.00 -24.76 17.55
N ARG A 9 35.07 -25.13 16.67
CA ARG A 9 35.01 -24.67 15.29
C ARG A 9 34.91 -23.15 15.28
N ARG A 10 35.94 -22.48 14.79
CA ARG A 10 35.92 -21.04 14.51
C ARG A 10 34.94 -20.79 13.37
N PHE A 11 33.77 -20.22 13.67
CA PHE A 11 32.93 -19.57 12.70
C PHE A 11 33.61 -18.27 12.27
N GLY A 12 34.36 -18.30 11.16
CA GLY A 12 34.79 -17.10 10.48
C GLY A 12 33.61 -16.35 9.90
N PRO A 13 33.63 -14.99 9.83
CA PRO A 13 32.56 -14.24 9.21
C PRO A 13 32.48 -14.66 7.76
N ARG A 14 31.35 -15.30 7.41
CA ARG A 14 30.97 -15.59 6.02
C ARG A 14 30.87 -14.26 5.31
N ARG A 15 31.85 -13.92 4.48
CA ARG A 15 31.75 -12.77 3.57
C ARG A 15 30.52 -13.02 2.72
N LEU A 16 29.44 -12.26 3.02
CA LEU A 16 28.32 -12.14 2.12
C LEU A 16 28.91 -11.61 0.81
N ARG A 17 28.84 -12.41 -0.24
CA ARG A 17 29.09 -11.91 -1.60
C ARG A 17 28.15 -10.75 -1.79
N PRO A 18 28.56 -9.62 -2.41
CA PRO A 18 27.62 -8.60 -2.82
C PRO A 18 26.61 -9.33 -3.71
N SER A 19 25.38 -9.48 -3.22
CA SER A 19 24.26 -9.86 -4.06
C SER A 19 24.28 -8.88 -5.21
N GLU A 20 24.27 -9.40 -6.44
CA GLU A 20 24.07 -8.62 -7.63
C GLU A 20 22.97 -7.62 -7.31
N THR A 21 23.37 -6.35 -7.31
CA THR A 21 22.45 -5.24 -7.08
C THR A 21 21.57 -5.22 -8.31
N SER A 22 20.45 -5.94 -8.27
CA SER A 22 19.34 -5.66 -9.16
C SER A 22 19.12 -4.16 -9.06
N PRO A 23 19.08 -3.41 -10.16
CA PRO A 23 18.77 -1.99 -10.11
C PRO A 23 17.51 -1.86 -9.26
N ALA A 24 17.51 -0.90 -8.32
CA ALA A 24 16.32 -0.60 -7.54
C ALA A 24 15.17 -0.49 -8.56
N PRO A 25 14.12 -1.33 -8.49
CA PRO A 25 13.09 -1.33 -9.48
C PRO A 25 12.54 0.09 -9.56
N GLY A 26 12.49 0.68 -10.74
CA GLY A 26 11.79 1.94 -10.96
C GLY A 26 10.40 1.80 -10.34
N ALA A 27 9.84 2.88 -9.78
CA ALA A 27 8.53 2.82 -9.14
C ALA A 27 7.54 2.14 -10.08
N SER A 28 6.75 1.18 -9.58
CA SER A 28 5.75 0.48 -10.39
C SER A 28 4.66 1.45 -10.88
N PRO A 29 3.95 1.15 -11.97
CA PRO A 29 2.84 1.97 -12.46
C PRO A 29 1.79 2.26 -11.38
N LEU A 30 1.38 1.26 -10.61
CA LEU A 30 0.47 1.46 -9.48
C LEU A 30 1.07 2.40 -8.43
N ARG A 31 2.32 2.20 -8.04
CA ARG A 31 2.98 3.07 -7.05
C ARG A 31 3.02 4.52 -7.52
N THR A 32 3.36 4.75 -8.79
CA THR A 32 3.36 6.10 -9.37
C THR A 32 1.97 6.72 -9.34
N PHE A 33 0.95 5.98 -9.76
CA PHE A 33 -0.45 6.39 -9.73
C PHE A 33 -0.91 6.69 -8.29
N ALA A 34 -0.66 5.78 -7.36
CA ALA A 34 -1.11 5.86 -5.98
C ALA A 34 -0.51 7.08 -5.25
N VAL A 35 0.80 7.32 -5.41
CA VAL A 35 1.48 8.48 -4.80
C VAL A 35 0.91 9.78 -5.36
N ALA A 36 0.77 9.90 -6.69
CA ALA A 36 0.21 11.10 -7.32
C ALA A 36 -1.25 11.38 -6.92
N LEU A 37 -2.05 10.32 -6.76
CA LEU A 37 -3.45 10.45 -6.34
C LEU A 37 -3.56 10.80 -4.86
N TYR A 38 -2.80 10.14 -4.00
CA TYR A 38 -2.81 10.34 -2.54
C TYR A 38 -2.24 11.68 -2.10
N ASP A 39 -1.40 12.35 -2.91
CA ASP A 39 -0.89 13.70 -2.63
C ASP A 39 -2.00 14.77 -2.60
N ARG A 40 -3.17 14.47 -3.14
CA ARG A 40 -4.35 15.35 -3.10
C ARG A 40 -5.02 15.27 -1.74
N LYS A 41 -5.15 16.38 -1.03
CA LYS A 41 -5.72 16.42 0.33
C LYS A 41 -7.11 15.81 0.45
N VAL A 42 -7.95 15.97 -0.58
CA VAL A 42 -9.31 15.38 -0.60
C VAL A 42 -9.26 13.86 -0.68
N VAL A 43 -8.33 13.30 -1.45
CA VAL A 43 -8.12 11.85 -1.56
C VAL A 43 -7.54 11.30 -0.26
N GLN A 44 -6.53 11.98 0.29
CA GLN A 44 -5.95 11.60 1.57
C GLN A 44 -7.00 11.53 2.68
N ALA A 45 -7.86 12.55 2.80
CA ALA A 45 -8.93 12.57 3.79
C ALA A 45 -9.94 11.43 3.57
N ALA A 46 -10.33 11.16 2.31
CA ALA A 46 -11.24 10.08 1.96
C ALA A 46 -10.63 8.69 2.26
N CYS A 47 -9.38 8.46 1.89
CA CYS A 47 -8.67 7.21 2.18
C CYS A 47 -8.52 6.96 3.68
N LEU A 48 -8.18 8.00 4.46
CA LEU A 48 -8.10 7.88 5.93
C LEU A 48 -9.46 7.55 6.54
N ALA A 49 -10.55 8.14 6.05
CA ALA A 49 -11.90 7.80 6.51
C ALA A 49 -12.26 6.34 6.17
N LEU A 50 -11.98 5.89 4.95
CA LEU A 50 -12.18 4.48 4.55
C LEU A 50 -11.37 3.52 5.42
N GLN A 51 -10.15 3.88 5.81
CA GLN A 51 -9.33 3.08 6.70
C GLN A 51 -9.82 3.09 8.14
N ASP A 52 -10.03 4.27 8.73
CA ASP A 52 -10.26 4.42 10.17
C ASP A 52 -11.70 4.05 10.57
N VAL A 53 -12.69 4.34 9.70
CA VAL A 53 -14.12 4.08 9.96
C VAL A 53 -14.54 2.72 9.40
N HIS A 54 -14.16 2.43 8.16
CA HIS A 54 -14.64 1.24 7.43
C HIS A 54 -13.67 0.05 7.48
N GLY A 55 -12.45 0.24 8.01
CA GLY A 55 -11.44 -0.80 8.21
C GLY A 55 -10.79 -1.30 6.93
N LEU A 56 -10.86 -0.51 5.85
CA LEU A 56 -10.27 -0.86 4.56
C LEU A 56 -8.78 -0.57 4.52
N ASP A 57 -8.06 -1.31 3.73
CA ASP A 57 -6.67 -1.01 3.39
C ASP A 57 -6.61 0.05 2.30
N VAL A 58 -5.86 1.14 2.54
CA VAL A 58 -5.72 2.26 1.59
C VAL A 58 -5.05 1.81 0.29
N ASN A 59 -4.05 0.92 0.37
CA ASN A 59 -3.35 0.44 -0.82
C ASN A 59 -4.27 -0.42 -1.70
N VAL A 60 -5.15 -1.22 -1.10
CA VAL A 60 -6.17 -2.00 -1.83
C VAL A 60 -7.22 -1.08 -2.47
N VAL A 61 -7.61 0.01 -1.81
CA VAL A 61 -8.49 1.04 -2.40
C VAL A 61 -7.83 1.74 -3.59
N LEU A 62 -6.55 2.12 -3.45
CA LEU A 62 -5.78 2.76 -4.54
C LEU A 62 -5.53 1.80 -5.71
N PHE A 63 -5.31 0.51 -5.42
CA PHE A 63 -5.24 -0.54 -6.42
C PHE A 63 -6.53 -0.64 -7.24
N ALA A 64 -7.70 -0.65 -6.59
CA ALA A 64 -8.99 -0.70 -7.28
C ALA A 64 -9.22 0.55 -8.15
N ALA A 65 -8.81 1.72 -7.67
CA ALA A 65 -8.85 2.96 -8.46
C ALA A 65 -7.98 2.85 -9.72
N TRP A 66 -6.75 2.36 -9.57
CA TRP A 66 -5.79 2.21 -10.66
C TRP A 66 -6.22 1.17 -11.70
N THR A 67 -6.71 0.00 -11.26
CA THR A 67 -7.18 -1.05 -12.18
C THR A 67 -8.32 -0.56 -13.07
N GLY A 68 -9.22 0.27 -12.53
CA GLY A 68 -10.29 0.89 -13.31
C GLY A 68 -9.82 2.04 -14.20
N ALA A 69 -9.07 2.98 -13.63
CA ALA A 69 -8.70 4.22 -14.31
C ALA A 69 -7.58 4.04 -15.35
N ALA A 70 -6.63 3.13 -15.11
CA ALA A 70 -5.43 2.99 -15.93
C ALA A 70 -5.36 1.66 -16.68
N LEU A 71 -5.77 0.55 -16.07
CA LEU A 71 -5.68 -0.77 -16.71
C LEU A 71 -6.94 -1.16 -17.49
N GLY A 72 -8.10 -0.53 -17.23
CA GLY A 72 -9.36 -0.95 -17.82
C GLY A 72 -9.73 -2.38 -17.40
N ARG A 73 -9.71 -2.65 -16.08
CA ARG A 73 -10.08 -3.95 -15.50
C ARG A 73 -11.24 -3.75 -14.54
N ALA A 74 -12.35 -4.41 -14.79
CA ALA A 74 -13.55 -4.40 -13.94
C ALA A 74 -13.41 -5.48 -12.86
N LEU A 75 -13.31 -5.07 -11.58
CA LEU A 75 -13.13 -5.98 -10.46
C LEU A 75 -14.45 -6.55 -9.95
N GLY A 76 -14.50 -7.86 -9.74
CA GLY A 76 -15.54 -8.54 -8.98
C GLY A 76 -15.22 -8.70 -7.51
N ALA A 77 -16.16 -9.20 -6.71
CA ALA A 77 -15.95 -9.43 -5.28
C ALA A 77 -14.87 -10.48 -4.97
N SER A 78 -14.62 -11.43 -5.88
CA SER A 78 -13.50 -12.38 -5.77
C SER A 78 -12.16 -11.68 -5.95
N ASP A 79 -12.06 -10.77 -6.93
CA ASP A 79 -10.83 -10.02 -7.19
C ASP A 79 -10.49 -9.10 -6.02
N ALA A 80 -11.50 -8.48 -5.40
CA ALA A 80 -11.34 -7.67 -4.19
C ALA A 80 -10.72 -8.48 -3.05
N ARG A 81 -11.22 -9.69 -2.79
CA ARG A 81 -10.65 -10.58 -1.77
C ARG A 81 -9.25 -11.05 -2.13
N THR A 82 -9.00 -11.42 -3.38
CA THR A 82 -7.67 -11.82 -3.85
C THR A 82 -6.64 -10.70 -3.63
N ALA A 83 -7.00 -9.45 -3.93
CA ALA A 83 -6.13 -8.30 -3.71
C ALA A 83 -5.84 -8.08 -2.22
N ASP A 84 -6.86 -8.16 -1.36
CA ASP A 84 -6.68 -8.01 0.09
C ASP A 84 -5.82 -9.13 0.69
N GLU A 85 -6.08 -10.38 0.33
CA GLU A 85 -5.34 -11.56 0.79
C GLU A 85 -3.87 -11.54 0.36
N ALA A 86 -3.58 -11.04 -0.85
CA ALA A 86 -2.22 -10.97 -1.37
C ALA A 86 -1.28 -10.12 -0.49
N VAL A 87 -1.81 -9.14 0.22
CA VAL A 87 -1.03 -8.23 1.06
C VAL A 87 -1.31 -8.37 2.57
N ALA A 88 -2.34 -9.14 2.96
CA ALA A 88 -2.80 -9.25 4.35
C ALA A 88 -1.67 -9.60 5.32
N ALA A 89 -0.86 -10.62 5.02
CA ALA A 89 0.22 -11.05 5.89
C ALA A 89 1.31 -9.99 6.07
N TRP A 90 1.61 -9.23 5.01
CA TRP A 90 2.56 -8.12 5.07
C TRP A 90 1.99 -6.94 5.87
N ARG A 91 0.76 -6.55 5.59
CA ARG A 91 0.03 -5.52 6.32
C ARG A 91 -0.03 -5.80 7.82
N GLU A 92 -0.40 -7.04 8.21
CA GLU A 92 -0.56 -7.41 9.62
C GLU A 92 0.77 -7.50 10.37
N ARG A 93 1.81 -8.02 9.74
CA ARG A 93 3.08 -8.34 10.42
C ARG A 93 4.15 -7.27 10.27
N VAL A 94 4.02 -6.36 9.32
CA VAL A 94 5.02 -5.31 9.05
C VAL A 94 4.39 -3.92 9.13
N VAL A 95 3.46 -3.57 8.24
CA VAL A 95 2.89 -2.21 8.16
C VAL A 95 2.14 -1.84 9.45
N GLY A 96 1.26 -2.71 9.92
CA GLY A 96 0.48 -2.50 11.14
C GLY A 96 1.32 -2.24 12.39
N PRO A 97 2.30 -3.09 12.71
CA PRO A 97 3.24 -2.86 13.83
C PRO A 97 4.02 -1.56 13.71
N LEU A 98 4.55 -1.21 12.52
CA LEU A 98 5.27 0.06 12.31
C LEU A 98 4.35 1.26 12.55
N ARG A 99 3.11 1.20 12.05
CA ARG A 99 2.08 2.21 12.27
C ARG A 99 1.72 2.37 13.75
N SER A 100 1.59 1.25 14.48
CA SER A 100 1.34 1.28 15.92
C SER A 100 2.48 1.96 16.65
N VAL A 101 3.72 1.51 16.45
CA VAL A 101 4.91 2.14 17.08
C VAL A 101 4.96 3.63 16.80
N ARG A 102 4.76 4.07 15.55
CA ARG A 102 4.76 5.50 15.19
C ARG A 102 3.64 6.29 15.90
N ARG A 103 2.46 5.69 16.07
CA ARG A 103 1.32 6.32 16.79
C ARG A 103 1.65 6.47 18.27
N ASP A 104 2.16 5.42 18.92
CA ASP A 104 2.54 5.41 20.33
C ASP A 104 3.63 6.42 20.63
N MET A 105 4.62 6.54 19.74
CA MET A 105 5.67 7.54 19.85
C MET A 105 5.17 8.99 19.78
N LYS A 106 3.96 9.26 19.27
CA LYS A 106 3.45 10.63 19.13
C LYS A 106 3.34 11.36 20.45
N SER A 107 2.94 10.66 21.52
CA SER A 107 2.82 11.22 22.86
C SER A 107 4.12 11.09 23.67
N MET A 108 4.97 10.10 23.36
CA MET A 108 6.16 9.78 24.15
C MET A 108 7.42 10.48 23.65
N ALA A 109 7.52 10.75 22.35
CA ALA A 109 8.74 11.25 21.73
C ALA A 109 9.09 12.69 22.11
N SER A 110 8.08 13.55 22.31
CA SER A 110 8.28 14.99 22.63
C SER A 110 8.95 15.23 23.98
N GLY A 111 9.02 14.22 24.86
CA GLY A 111 9.69 14.31 26.18
C GLY A 111 11.11 13.75 26.21
N LEU A 112 11.59 13.16 25.12
CA LEU A 112 12.86 12.45 25.06
C LEU A 112 13.81 13.05 24.02
N ALA A 113 15.06 13.28 24.39
CA ALA A 113 16.08 13.75 23.46
C ALA A 113 16.23 12.73 22.30
N GLY A 114 16.06 13.20 21.05
CA GLY A 114 16.12 12.36 19.87
C GLY A 114 14.82 11.59 19.55
N GLY A 115 13.78 11.68 20.37
CA GLY A 115 12.50 10.97 20.19
C GLY A 115 11.80 11.31 18.87
N ASP A 116 11.69 12.59 18.53
CA ASP A 116 11.09 13.05 17.27
C ASP A 116 11.89 12.59 16.04
N ALA A 117 13.22 12.61 16.12
CA ALA A 117 14.08 12.12 15.04
C ALA A 117 13.90 10.60 14.82
N LEU A 118 13.77 9.83 15.90
CA LEU A 118 13.48 8.40 15.80
C LEU A 118 12.09 8.16 15.22
N ARG A 119 11.07 8.91 15.66
CA ARG A 119 9.71 8.80 15.13
C ARG A 119 9.66 9.11 13.62
N ALA A 120 10.43 10.10 13.16
CA ALA A 120 10.54 10.41 11.73
C ALA A 120 11.14 9.24 10.93
N LYS A 121 12.14 8.53 11.47
CA LYS A 121 12.71 7.33 10.84
C LYS A 121 11.69 6.19 10.80
N VAL A 122 10.95 5.94 11.87
CA VAL A 122 9.87 4.93 11.90
C VAL A 122 8.82 5.25 10.84
N LYS A 123 8.42 6.53 10.70
CA LYS A 123 7.50 6.97 9.64
C LYS A 123 8.04 6.69 8.24
N ALA A 124 9.33 6.91 8.00
CA ALA A 124 9.95 6.63 6.70
C ALA A 124 9.95 5.12 6.39
N VAL A 125 10.28 4.27 7.37
CA VAL A 125 10.24 2.81 7.20
C VAL A 125 8.81 2.29 7.00
N GLU A 126 7.80 2.86 7.71
CA GLU A 126 6.39 2.55 7.49
C GLU A 126 5.99 2.86 6.03
N LEU A 127 6.35 4.04 5.52
CA LEU A 127 6.08 4.40 4.13
C LEU A 127 6.76 3.46 3.14
N GLU A 128 8.02 3.08 3.37
CA GLU A 128 8.71 2.10 2.53
C GLU A 128 7.98 0.75 2.51
N ALA A 129 7.46 0.31 3.66
CA ALA A 129 6.69 -0.93 3.76
C ALA A 129 5.36 -0.84 2.98
N GLU A 130 4.66 0.30 3.02
CA GLU A 130 3.45 0.56 2.24
C GLU A 130 3.74 0.60 0.72
N LEU A 131 4.89 1.15 0.31
CA LEU A 131 5.30 1.16 -1.10
C LEU A 131 5.64 -0.25 -1.63
N ILE A 132 6.22 -1.13 -0.80
CA ILE A 132 6.44 -2.55 -1.13
C ILE A 132 5.10 -3.28 -1.31
N GLU A 133 4.10 -2.95 -0.52
CA GLU A 133 2.75 -3.48 -0.64
C GLU A 133 2.10 -3.07 -1.97
N LEU A 134 2.24 -1.81 -2.38
CA LEU A 134 1.80 -1.34 -3.71
C LEU A 134 2.50 -2.08 -4.85
N ASP A 135 3.82 -2.32 -4.75
CA ASP A 135 4.57 -3.07 -5.76
C ASP A 135 4.13 -4.56 -5.82
N ALA A 136 3.64 -5.13 -4.73
CA ALA A 136 3.04 -6.47 -4.72
C ALA A 136 1.68 -6.49 -5.42
N LEU A 137 0.82 -5.50 -5.15
CA LEU A 137 -0.47 -5.34 -5.80
C LEU A 137 -0.35 -5.04 -7.31
N ASP A 138 0.66 -4.26 -7.72
CA ASP A 138 0.91 -3.96 -9.14
C ASP A 138 1.03 -5.24 -9.99
N ARG A 139 1.75 -6.23 -9.49
CA ARG A 139 1.94 -7.51 -10.18
C ARG A 139 0.63 -8.26 -10.38
N LEU A 140 -0.31 -8.09 -9.47
CA LEU A 140 -1.63 -8.72 -9.54
C LEU A 140 -2.56 -8.03 -10.54
N GLY A 141 -2.33 -6.74 -10.84
CA GLY A 141 -3.26 -5.91 -11.62
C GLY A 141 -3.62 -6.44 -13.00
N ALA A 142 -2.70 -7.14 -13.68
CA ALA A 142 -2.96 -7.74 -14.99
C ALA A 142 -3.73 -9.07 -14.91
N GLU A 143 -3.75 -9.71 -13.74
CA GLU A 143 -4.28 -11.06 -13.53
C GLU A 143 -5.73 -11.06 -13.04
N VAL A 144 -6.23 -9.93 -12.50
CA VAL A 144 -7.56 -9.80 -11.91
C VAL A 144 -8.51 -9.01 -12.79
N GLY A 145 -9.80 -9.21 -12.57
CA GLY A 145 -10.87 -8.46 -13.20
C GLY A 145 -11.09 -8.81 -14.68
N GLU A 146 -12.19 -8.33 -15.22
CA GLU A 146 -12.55 -8.47 -16.64
C GLU A 146 -12.06 -7.26 -17.44
N ALA A 147 -11.72 -7.47 -18.71
CA ALA A 147 -11.28 -6.38 -19.60
C ALA A 147 -12.43 -5.40 -19.86
N ALA A 148 -12.15 -4.11 -19.71
CA ALA A 148 -13.07 -3.01 -19.91
C ALA A 148 -12.32 -1.77 -20.44
N ALA A 149 -13.02 -0.70 -20.78
CA ALA A 149 -12.37 0.57 -21.11
C ALA A 149 -11.93 1.30 -19.83
N PRO A 150 -10.68 1.80 -19.76
CA PRO A 150 -10.23 2.61 -18.63
C PRO A 150 -11.08 3.88 -18.49
N SER A 151 -11.57 4.15 -17.27
CA SER A 151 -12.32 5.38 -16.98
C SER A 151 -12.40 5.67 -15.49
N SER A 152 -12.77 6.91 -15.14
CA SER A 152 -13.06 7.29 -13.75
C SER A 152 -14.33 6.60 -13.22
N GLU A 153 -15.30 6.32 -14.07
CA GLU A 153 -16.51 5.57 -13.73
C GLU A 153 -16.17 4.12 -13.38
N LEU A 154 -15.28 3.49 -14.13
CA LEU A 154 -14.80 2.14 -13.82
C LEU A 154 -14.00 2.12 -12.52
N ALA A 155 -13.15 3.12 -12.28
CA ALA A 155 -12.46 3.28 -11.00
C ALA A 155 -13.46 3.42 -9.83
N LEU A 156 -14.51 4.23 -9.99
CA LEU A 156 -15.58 4.36 -9.02
C LEU A 156 -16.28 3.02 -8.73
N ALA A 157 -16.62 2.29 -9.79
CA ALA A 157 -17.24 0.97 -9.67
C ALA A 157 -16.34 -0.03 -8.92
N ASN A 158 -15.04 -0.06 -9.25
CA ASN A 158 -14.06 -0.93 -8.60
C ASN A 158 -13.88 -0.59 -7.11
N ILE A 159 -13.78 0.70 -6.75
CA ILE A 159 -13.69 1.10 -5.34
C ILE A 159 -14.95 0.69 -4.58
N ARG A 160 -16.15 0.83 -5.18
CA ARG A 160 -17.41 0.34 -4.59
C ARG A 160 -17.38 -1.17 -4.37
N THR A 161 -16.80 -1.93 -5.30
CA THR A 161 -16.61 -3.38 -5.15
C THR A 161 -15.75 -3.70 -3.93
N ILE A 162 -14.63 -2.99 -3.74
CA ILE A 162 -13.78 -3.14 -2.54
C ILE A 162 -14.58 -2.84 -1.26
N VAL A 163 -15.29 -1.71 -1.22
CA VAL A 163 -16.10 -1.32 -0.06
C VAL A 163 -17.15 -2.40 0.26
N THR A 164 -17.89 -2.85 -0.75
CA THR A 164 -18.95 -3.85 -0.56
C THR A 164 -18.41 -5.21 -0.10
N ALA A 165 -17.24 -5.61 -0.62
CA ALA A 165 -16.67 -6.93 -0.35
C ALA A 165 -15.88 -7.01 0.97
N LEU A 166 -15.25 -5.90 1.41
CA LEU A 166 -14.23 -5.90 2.45
C LEU A 166 -14.52 -4.98 3.64
N ALA A 167 -15.38 -3.95 3.50
CA ALA A 167 -15.64 -3.04 4.60
C ALA A 167 -16.37 -3.73 5.76
N ARG A 168 -15.99 -3.40 6.99
CA ARG A 168 -16.69 -3.87 8.20
C ARG A 168 -18.13 -3.32 8.27
N ASP A 169 -18.29 -2.08 7.84
CA ASP A 169 -19.58 -1.42 7.65
C ASP A 169 -19.47 -0.57 6.37
N PRO A 170 -20.17 -0.92 5.28
CA PRO A 170 -20.17 -0.15 4.05
C PRO A 170 -21.01 1.14 4.14
N GLY A 171 -21.81 1.30 5.20
CA GLY A 171 -22.67 2.48 5.39
C GLY A 171 -21.85 3.77 5.47
N GLY A 172 -22.24 4.80 4.72
CA GLY A 172 -21.57 6.10 4.72
C GLY A 172 -20.26 6.21 3.91
N ALA A 173 -19.76 5.11 3.34
CA ALA A 173 -18.51 5.11 2.56
C ALA A 173 -18.64 5.86 1.21
N GLU A 174 -19.84 5.99 0.66
CA GLU A 174 -20.08 6.49 -0.69
C GLU A 174 -19.51 7.90 -0.95
N ALA A 175 -19.62 8.81 0.01
CA ALA A 175 -19.06 10.15 -0.13
C ALA A 175 -17.53 10.15 -0.31
N HIS A 176 -16.84 9.23 0.38
CA HIS A 176 -15.39 9.07 0.30
C HIS A 176 -14.99 8.43 -1.03
N VAL A 177 -15.74 7.42 -1.47
CA VAL A 177 -15.55 6.75 -2.76
C VAL A 177 -15.71 7.72 -3.91
N ALA A 178 -16.79 8.52 -3.90
CA ALA A 178 -17.05 9.55 -4.91
C ALA A 178 -15.96 10.63 -4.95
N ALA A 179 -15.43 11.05 -3.80
CA ALA A 179 -14.35 12.02 -3.71
C ALA A 179 -13.04 11.52 -4.37
N ILE A 180 -12.71 10.24 -4.19
CA ILE A 180 -11.54 9.64 -4.84
C ILE A 180 -11.74 9.58 -6.36
N ALA A 181 -12.90 9.10 -6.82
CA ALA A 181 -13.20 8.98 -8.25
C ALA A 181 -13.24 10.35 -8.97
N ALA A 182 -13.83 11.36 -8.35
CA ALA A 182 -13.84 12.73 -8.88
C ALA A 182 -12.42 13.30 -9.03
N ALA A 183 -11.53 12.97 -8.09
CA ALA A 183 -10.14 13.38 -8.18
C ALA A 183 -9.42 12.71 -9.37
N ILE A 184 -9.78 11.49 -9.76
CA ILE A 184 -9.22 10.81 -10.94
C ILE A 184 -9.69 11.52 -12.22
N GLY A 185 -10.99 11.81 -12.36
CA GLY A 185 -11.57 12.46 -13.55
C GLY A 185 -10.99 13.84 -13.83
N SER A 186 -10.68 14.62 -12.80
CA SER A 186 -10.09 15.95 -12.97
C SER A 186 -8.66 15.96 -13.53
N ASN A 187 -8.01 14.80 -13.67
CA ASN A 187 -6.67 14.69 -14.25
C ASN A 187 -6.67 14.37 -15.76
N THR A 188 -7.80 13.89 -16.28
CA THR A 188 -7.96 13.52 -17.70
C THR A 188 -8.14 14.75 -18.60
N ASP A 189 -8.61 15.87 -18.05
CA ASP A 189 -8.86 17.12 -18.80
C ASP A 189 -7.58 17.94 -19.12
N ILE A 190 -6.44 17.64 -18.47
CA ILE A 190 -5.18 18.38 -18.70
C ILE A 190 -4.37 17.81 -19.87
N GLY A 191 -4.69 16.61 -20.35
CA GLY A 191 -3.95 15.91 -21.41
C GLY A 191 -4.53 16.04 -22.81
N SER A 192 -5.69 16.69 -23.00
CA SER A 192 -6.40 16.77 -24.30
C SER A 192 -6.28 18.12 -25.01
N SER A 193 -5.32 18.96 -24.64
CA SER A 193 -5.03 20.23 -25.32
C SER A 193 -3.57 20.29 -25.75
N ALA A 194 -3.23 19.50 -26.75
CA ALA A 194 -2.00 19.65 -27.53
C ALA A 194 -2.21 19.12 -28.97
#